data_30d16ebc95660bf568c37619965f74ce
#
_entry.id   30d16ebc95660bf568c37619965f74ce
#
_cell.length_a   1.000
_cell.length_b   1.000
_cell.length_c   1.000
_cell.angle_alpha   90.00
_cell.angle_beta   90.00
_cell.angle_gamma   90.00
#
_symmetry.space_group_name_H-M   'P 1'
#
loop_
_entity.id
_entity.type
_entity.pdbx_description
1 polymer ?
#
loop_
_entity_poly.entity_id
_entity_poly.type
_entity_poly.pdbx_seq_one_letter_code
_entity_poly.pdbx_strand_id
1 'polypeptide(L)'
;GGLVNLTRSLALDLAPLRIRVNAVAPGAIATEAVLEAIALSPDPERTRRDWEDLHALRRLGKPEEVAEAVLFLASEKASFITGAILPVDGGMTASFMMAGRPV
;
A
#
# COMPACT_ATOMS: atom_id res chain seq x y z
N GLY A 1 6.93 1.19 -11.73
CA GLY A 1 6.44 1.87 -12.88
C GLY A 1 6.37 3.38 -12.81
N GLY A 2 5.32 3.92 -13.43
CA GLY A 2 5.14 5.35 -13.59
C GLY A 2 5.08 6.13 -12.28
N LEU A 3 4.38 5.59 -11.27
CA LEU A 3 4.28 6.25 -9.97
C LEU A 3 5.63 6.37 -9.27
N VAL A 4 6.46 5.33 -9.35
CA VAL A 4 7.80 5.34 -8.73
C VAL A 4 8.65 6.42 -9.39
N ASN A 5 8.68 6.46 -10.72
CA ASN A 5 9.47 7.45 -11.45
C ASN A 5 8.95 8.87 -11.21
N LEU A 6 7.65 9.07 -11.21
CA LEU A 6 7.05 10.38 -10.92
C LEU A 6 7.38 10.85 -9.52
N THR A 7 7.25 9.99 -8.53
CA THR A 7 7.57 10.32 -7.13
C THR A 7 9.03 10.75 -6.99
N ARG A 8 9.94 9.99 -7.58
CA ARG A 8 11.37 10.30 -7.54
C ARG A 8 11.69 11.60 -8.25
N SER A 9 11.14 11.80 -9.45
CA SER A 9 11.36 13.03 -10.21
C SER A 9 10.86 14.26 -9.45
N LEU A 10 9.64 14.21 -8.93
CA LEU A 10 9.08 15.31 -8.16
C LEU A 10 9.87 15.57 -6.88
N ALA A 11 10.32 14.51 -6.20
CA ALA A 11 11.13 14.66 -5.00
C ALA A 11 12.42 15.44 -5.27
N LEU A 12 13.09 15.11 -6.39
CA LEU A 12 14.33 15.79 -6.77
C LEU A 12 14.05 17.23 -7.21
N ASP A 13 13.01 17.45 -7.99
CA ASP A 13 12.67 18.79 -8.51
C ASP A 13 12.26 19.74 -7.38
N LEU A 14 11.57 19.23 -6.36
CA LEU A 14 11.05 20.06 -5.28
C LEU A 14 11.95 20.13 -4.04
N ALA A 15 13.00 19.32 -3.99
CA ALA A 15 13.93 19.33 -2.87
C ALA A 15 14.58 20.72 -2.62
N PRO A 16 14.98 21.48 -3.67
CA PRO A 16 15.50 22.84 -3.45
C PRO A 16 14.51 23.78 -2.76
N LEU A 17 13.21 23.51 -2.89
CA LEU A 17 12.15 24.27 -2.23
C LEU A 17 11.81 23.71 -0.84
N ARG A 18 12.54 22.70 -0.39
CA ARG A 18 12.34 22.01 0.90
C ARG A 18 10.96 21.35 0.97
N ILE A 19 10.49 20.87 -0.15
CA ILE A 19 9.24 20.08 -0.24
C ILE A 19 9.62 18.63 -0.42
N ARG A 20 9.10 17.77 0.46
CA ARG A 20 9.29 16.33 0.38
C ARG A 20 8.13 15.71 -0.40
N VAL A 21 8.44 14.70 -1.19
CA VAL A 21 7.45 13.96 -1.99
C VAL A 21 7.67 12.47 -1.77
N ASN A 22 6.68 11.81 -1.23
CA ASN A 22 6.68 10.38 -0.98
C ASN A 22 5.35 9.79 -1.44
N ALA A 23 5.31 8.50 -1.61
CA ALA A 23 4.10 7.79 -1.97
C ALA A 23 3.90 6.58 -1.06
N VAL A 24 2.65 6.15 -0.90
CA VAL A 24 2.31 4.88 -0.28
C VAL A 24 1.78 3.94 -1.35
N ALA A 25 2.06 2.66 -1.20
CA ALA A 25 1.58 1.61 -2.10
C ALA A 25 0.78 0.60 -1.28
N PRO A 26 -0.55 0.77 -1.16
CA PRO A 26 -1.37 -0.12 -0.37
C PRO A 26 -1.53 -1.50 -1.01
N GLY A 27 -1.74 -2.53 -0.19
CA GLY A 27 -2.27 -3.80 -0.63
C GLY A 27 -3.79 -3.75 -0.80
N ALA A 28 -4.47 -4.86 -0.58
CA ALA A 28 -5.93 -4.90 -0.58
C ALA A 28 -6.44 -4.35 0.76
N ILE A 29 -7.17 -3.25 0.69
CA ILE A 29 -7.66 -2.51 1.86
C ILE A 29 -9.16 -2.67 1.96
N ALA A 30 -9.67 -2.90 3.18
CA ALA A 30 -11.09 -3.11 3.44
C ALA A 30 -11.88 -1.80 3.35
N THR A 31 -11.88 -1.19 2.16
CA THR A 31 -12.73 -0.05 1.82
C THR A 31 -14.12 -0.54 1.47
N GLU A 32 -15.10 0.39 1.44
CA GLU A 32 -16.45 0.04 1.00
C GLU A 32 -16.46 -0.59 -0.40
N ALA A 33 -15.68 -0.05 -1.32
CA ALA A 33 -15.59 -0.55 -2.69
C ALA A 33 -15.04 -1.99 -2.73
N VAL A 34 -14.00 -2.28 -1.96
CA VAL A 34 -13.41 -3.62 -1.89
C VAL A 34 -14.37 -4.61 -1.23
N LEU A 35 -14.98 -4.22 -0.12
CA LEU A 35 -15.94 -5.07 0.59
C LEU A 35 -17.16 -5.37 -0.29
N GLU A 36 -17.65 -4.38 -1.04
CA GLU A 36 -18.73 -4.57 -1.98
C GLU A 36 -18.34 -5.50 -3.12
N ALA A 37 -17.16 -5.33 -3.70
CA ALA A 37 -16.65 -6.21 -4.75
C ALA A 37 -16.57 -7.67 -4.28
N ILE A 38 -16.14 -7.89 -3.05
CA ILE A 38 -16.12 -9.23 -2.45
C ILE A 38 -17.55 -9.77 -2.30
N ALA A 39 -18.46 -8.96 -1.76
CA ALA A 39 -19.85 -9.37 -1.51
C ALA A 39 -20.60 -9.71 -2.80
N LEU A 40 -20.28 -9.04 -3.90
CA LEU A 40 -20.92 -9.25 -5.19
C LEU A 40 -20.24 -10.35 -6.02
N SER A 41 -19.15 -10.94 -5.54
CA SER A 41 -18.48 -12.02 -6.26
C SER A 41 -19.29 -13.32 -6.18
N PRO A 42 -19.06 -14.29 -7.11
CA PRO A 42 -19.79 -15.55 -7.12
C PRO A 42 -19.67 -16.37 -5.83
N ASP A 43 -18.53 -16.30 -5.15
CA ASP A 43 -18.29 -16.97 -3.88
C ASP A 43 -17.57 -15.98 -2.93
N PRO A 44 -18.34 -15.17 -2.19
CA PRO A 44 -17.74 -14.10 -1.36
C PRO A 44 -16.72 -14.59 -0.34
N GLU A 45 -16.99 -15.71 0.33
CA GLU A 45 -16.05 -16.24 1.33
C GLU A 45 -14.71 -16.64 0.72
N ARG A 46 -14.76 -17.29 -0.43
CA ARG A 46 -13.55 -17.69 -1.15
C ARG A 46 -12.80 -16.49 -1.70
N THR A 47 -13.50 -15.53 -2.28
CA THR A 47 -12.91 -14.31 -2.80
C THR A 47 -12.19 -13.56 -1.67
N ARG A 48 -12.84 -13.44 -0.51
CA ARG A 48 -12.24 -12.78 0.65
C ARG A 48 -10.97 -13.49 1.09
N ARG A 49 -11.00 -14.82 1.22
CA ARG A 49 -9.81 -15.60 1.60
C ARG A 49 -8.69 -15.48 0.59
N ASP A 50 -9.01 -15.51 -0.70
CA ASP A 50 -8.01 -15.36 -1.75
C ASP A 50 -7.31 -14.01 -1.66
N TRP A 51 -8.06 -12.95 -1.40
CA TRP A 51 -7.48 -11.61 -1.24
C TRP A 51 -6.70 -11.48 0.05
N GLU A 52 -7.19 -12.04 1.15
CA GLU A 52 -6.46 -12.07 2.43
C GLU A 52 -5.14 -12.82 2.28
N ASP A 53 -5.14 -13.93 1.55
CA ASP A 53 -3.97 -14.78 1.35
C ASP A 53 -2.91 -14.18 0.41
N LEU A 54 -3.22 -13.09 -0.30
CA LEU A 54 -2.20 -12.35 -1.05
C LEU A 54 -1.18 -11.67 -0.12
N HIS A 55 -1.53 -11.50 1.13
CA HIS A 55 -0.71 -10.79 2.10
C HIS A 55 -0.01 -11.78 3.04
N ALA A 56 1.25 -11.52 3.36
CA ALA A 56 1.96 -12.33 4.35
C ALA A 56 1.25 -12.31 5.71
N LEU A 57 0.60 -11.18 6.05
CA LEU A 57 -0.17 -11.05 7.29
C LEU A 57 -1.56 -11.69 7.23
N ARG A 58 -1.95 -12.24 6.07
CA ARG A 58 -3.17 -13.02 5.87
C ARG A 58 -4.46 -12.28 6.23
N ARG A 59 -4.51 -11.00 5.98
CA ARG A 59 -5.70 -10.18 6.17
C ARG A 59 -5.71 -9.00 5.22
N LEU A 60 -6.88 -8.41 5.04
CA LEU A 60 -6.99 -7.11 4.39
C LEU A 60 -6.43 -6.04 5.32
N GLY A 61 -5.88 -4.99 4.75
CA GLY A 61 -5.49 -3.82 5.51
C GLY A 61 -6.71 -2.99 5.90
N LYS A 62 -6.54 -2.17 6.93
CA LYS A 62 -7.58 -1.22 7.35
C LYS A 62 -7.27 0.14 6.72
N PRO A 63 -8.29 0.91 6.31
CA PRO A 63 -8.08 2.27 5.81
C PRO A 63 -7.25 3.14 6.76
N GLU A 64 -7.44 2.98 8.07
CA GLU A 64 -6.70 3.69 9.10
C GLU A 64 -5.20 3.38 9.06
N GLU A 65 -4.84 2.16 8.69
CA GLU A 65 -3.43 1.77 8.60
C GLU A 65 -2.72 2.49 7.46
N VAL A 66 -3.41 2.69 6.34
CA VAL A 66 -2.89 3.50 5.23
C VAL A 66 -2.81 4.98 5.64
N ALA A 67 -3.84 5.49 6.30
CA ALA A 67 -3.88 6.87 6.76
C ALA A 67 -2.73 7.18 7.73
N GLU A 68 -2.42 6.27 8.64
CA GLU A 68 -1.31 6.43 9.58
C GLU A 68 0.05 6.50 8.86
N ALA A 69 0.23 5.70 7.81
CA ALA A 69 1.45 5.76 7.00
C ALA A 69 1.59 7.11 6.30
N VAL A 70 0.50 7.62 5.73
CA VAL A 70 0.48 8.94 5.08
C VAL A 70 0.79 10.05 6.10
N LEU A 71 0.17 10.01 7.27
CA LEU A 71 0.42 10.98 8.33
C LEU A 71 1.87 10.96 8.77
N PHE A 72 2.47 9.78 8.93
CA PHE A 72 3.88 9.66 9.28
C PHE A 72 4.77 10.34 8.23
N LEU A 73 4.55 10.01 6.95
CA LEU A 73 5.36 10.58 5.87
C LEU A 73 5.19 12.09 5.74
N ALA A 74 4.02 12.62 6.07
CA ALA A 74 3.74 14.06 6.04
C ALA A 74 4.25 14.81 7.27
N SER A 75 4.64 14.09 8.32
CA SER A 75 5.03 14.70 9.60
C SER A 75 6.52 15.04 9.66
N GLU A 76 6.88 15.84 10.66
CA GLU A 76 8.28 16.15 10.95
C GLU A 76 9.12 14.91 11.32
N LYS A 77 8.48 13.83 11.74
CA LYS A 77 9.16 12.57 12.02
C LYS A 77 9.80 11.96 10.78
N ALA A 78 9.30 12.32 9.60
CA ALA A 78 9.83 11.87 8.32
C ALA A 78 10.63 12.97 7.61
N SER A 79 11.23 13.87 8.35
CA SER A 79 11.88 15.08 7.83
C SER A 79 13.06 14.82 6.89
N PHE A 80 13.66 13.63 6.96
CA PHE A 80 14.76 13.25 6.07
C PHE A 80 14.34 12.21 5.02
N ILE A 81 13.03 12.02 4.83
CA ILE A 81 12.47 11.06 3.88
C ILE A 81 11.84 11.80 2.71
N THR A 82 12.39 11.61 1.52
CA THR A 82 11.81 12.10 0.26
C THR A 82 12.15 11.13 -0.87
N GLY A 83 11.28 11.02 -1.84
CA GLY A 83 11.45 10.10 -2.97
C GLY A 83 11.17 8.63 -2.62
N ALA A 84 10.57 8.36 -1.47
CA ALA A 84 10.29 7.00 -1.02
C ALA A 84 8.93 6.52 -1.51
N ILE A 85 8.86 5.22 -1.79
CA ILE A 85 7.61 4.50 -1.99
C ILE A 85 7.50 3.54 -0.81
N LEU A 86 6.51 3.75 0.04
CA LEU A 86 6.30 2.94 1.23
C LEU A 86 5.19 1.91 0.99
N PRO A 87 5.51 0.62 0.88
CA PRO A 87 4.47 -0.41 0.82
C PRO A 87 3.71 -0.48 2.14
N VAL A 88 2.38 -0.47 2.05
CA VAL A 88 1.48 -0.65 3.18
C VAL A 88 0.55 -1.80 2.80
N ASP A 89 1.11 -2.98 2.70
CA ASP A 89 0.53 -4.10 1.96
C ASP A 89 0.63 -5.45 2.69
N GLY A 90 0.88 -5.43 3.99
CA GLY A 90 0.94 -6.66 4.78
C GLY A 90 1.99 -7.66 4.30
N GLY A 91 3.02 -7.19 3.62
CA GLY A 91 4.10 -8.02 3.11
C GLY A 91 3.88 -8.58 1.71
N MET A 92 2.81 -8.17 1.01
CA MET A 92 2.48 -8.70 -0.31
C MET A 92 3.64 -8.58 -1.30
N THR A 93 4.27 -7.42 -1.40
CA THR A 93 5.35 -7.19 -2.36
C THR A 93 6.72 -7.71 -1.89
N ALA A 94 6.83 -8.06 -0.63
CA ALA A 94 8.07 -8.61 -0.05
C ALA A 94 8.17 -10.13 -0.21
N SER A 95 7.10 -10.79 -0.63
CA SER A 95 7.02 -12.25 -0.66
C SER A 95 6.96 -12.79 -2.08
N PHE A 96 7.32 -14.07 -2.23
CA PHE A 96 7.02 -14.83 -3.43
C PHE A 96 5.68 -15.52 -3.29
N MET A 97 5.02 -15.77 -4.42
CA MET A 97 3.80 -16.57 -4.45
C MET A 97 4.17 -18.04 -4.72
N MET A 98 3.78 -18.91 -3.82
CA MET A 98 3.98 -20.35 -3.96
C MET A 98 2.65 -21.03 -3.72
N ALA A 99 2.15 -21.77 -4.73
CA ALA A 99 0.83 -22.41 -4.67
C ALA A 99 -0.30 -21.44 -4.28
N GLY A 100 -0.23 -20.18 -4.75
CA GLY A 100 -1.22 -19.15 -4.46
C GLY A 100 -1.07 -18.49 -3.09
N ARG A 101 0.03 -18.73 -2.38
CA ARG A 101 0.28 -18.16 -1.06
C ARG A 101 1.62 -17.43 -1.02
N PRO A 102 1.72 -16.28 -0.30
CA PRO A 102 3.00 -15.63 -0.08
C PRO A 102 3.88 -16.45 0.87
N VAL A 103 5.13 -16.52 0.54
CA VAL A 103 6.15 -17.24 1.32
C VAL A 103 7.39 -16.38 1.50
#